data_792396971bf413c633aaa5f34b93577b
#
_entry.id   792396971bf413c633aaa5f34b93577b
#
_cell.length_a   1.000
_cell.length_b   1.000
_cell.length_c   1.000
_cell.angle_alpha   90.00
_cell.angle_beta   90.00
_cell.angle_gamma   90.00
#
_symmetry.space_group_name_H-M   'P 1'
#
loop_
_entity.id
_entity.type
_entity.pdbx_description
1 polymer ?
#
loop_
_entity_poly.entity_id
_entity_poly.type
_entity_poly.pdbx_seq_one_letter_code
_entity_poly.pdbx_strand_id
1 'polypeptide(L)'
;MTKAELYQKACMLPLLPGVYIIRDKSDTIIYIGKAKRLRIRVSQYFREGVPHDNKVSQMIAHAYAFDVIVCQSEFEALVLEASQIKAHTPKYNILLKDDKGYSYIKVTREAWPRLSFVLQKEEDDAEYIGPYTSSFAARQMAETALDAFLLPRCSKRFPQDIGKGRPCLNAHIGKCMAVCSGKISCENYNQAVKNAVHLIRYGKKDILKTLNERMLEASDRLEFETAALLRDQINAITKVTAGQKVVVDPEVEMDVVALAGTPSSVCAAVLRFREGRLTDKREFLFHDTADIAAVREEFLPRYYLDDEQIPKIIAVDELPPDSEVLQQALNEKRGSEVQLYVPQRGDKAHLVEMAHTNAVERLARESGRYAREEKLLDEMAQVLGLSKPPRTIESYDISNWGDGTSVCGMVTFRDGKPYKAGYRKFRMKTVLGTDDYASLAETVSRLSLIHISEPTRPY
;
A
#
# COMPACT_ATOMS: atom_id res chain seq x y z
N MET A 1 36.08 -10.69 -4.33
CA MET A 1 36.89 -9.82 -5.25
C MET A 1 36.96 -8.43 -4.66
N THR A 2 38.08 -7.73 -4.86
CA THR A 2 38.23 -6.31 -4.54
C THR A 2 37.47 -5.42 -5.55
N LYS A 3 37.21 -4.16 -5.22
CA LYS A 3 36.59 -3.21 -6.15
C LYS A 3 37.35 -3.04 -7.45
N ALA A 4 38.70 -3.04 -7.38
CA ALA A 4 39.59 -2.95 -8.55
C ALA A 4 39.47 -4.19 -9.47
N GLU A 5 39.41 -5.39 -8.90
CA GLU A 5 39.20 -6.63 -9.66
C GLU A 5 37.84 -6.67 -10.32
N LEU A 6 36.77 -6.20 -9.63
CA LEU A 6 35.42 -6.07 -10.20
C LEU A 6 35.41 -5.08 -11.36
N TYR A 7 36.13 -3.96 -11.24
CA TYR A 7 36.28 -2.98 -12.33
C TYR A 7 36.97 -3.59 -13.55
N GLN A 8 38.08 -4.30 -13.36
CA GLN A 8 38.81 -4.98 -14.45
C GLN A 8 37.89 -6.02 -15.14
N LYS A 9 37.18 -6.84 -14.37
CA LYS A 9 36.22 -7.81 -14.90
C LYS A 9 35.10 -7.10 -15.70
N ALA A 10 34.60 -5.96 -15.23
CA ALA A 10 33.58 -5.19 -15.91
C ALA A 10 34.07 -4.60 -17.24
N CYS A 11 35.34 -4.18 -17.33
CA CYS A 11 35.92 -3.66 -18.55
C CYS A 11 36.09 -4.72 -19.67
N MET A 12 36.07 -6.01 -19.33
CA MET A 12 36.13 -7.12 -20.29
C MET A 12 34.74 -7.51 -20.84
N LEU A 13 33.63 -6.97 -20.31
CA LEU A 13 32.30 -7.28 -20.75
C LEU A 13 32.06 -6.81 -22.21
N PRO A 14 31.09 -7.45 -22.94
CA PRO A 14 30.70 -6.99 -24.28
C PRO A 14 29.96 -5.66 -24.21
N LEU A 15 29.98 -4.93 -25.33
CA LEU A 15 29.17 -3.71 -25.55
C LEU A 15 27.78 -4.07 -26.08
N LEU A 16 27.16 -5.11 -25.54
CA LEU A 16 25.85 -5.63 -25.91
C LEU A 16 24.83 -5.36 -24.78
N PRO A 17 23.53 -5.36 -25.10
CA PRO A 17 22.50 -5.28 -24.09
C PRO A 17 22.48 -6.55 -23.23
N GLY A 18 22.00 -6.42 -22.00
CA GLY A 18 21.87 -7.57 -21.09
C GLY A 18 21.52 -7.20 -19.68
N VAL A 19 21.45 -8.22 -18.84
CA VAL A 19 21.16 -8.13 -17.41
C VAL A 19 22.43 -8.47 -16.63
N TYR A 20 22.73 -7.70 -15.58
CA TYR A 20 23.81 -7.97 -14.65
C TYR A 20 23.26 -8.24 -13.26
N ILE A 21 23.87 -9.18 -12.55
CA ILE A 21 23.43 -9.72 -11.27
C ILE A 21 24.59 -9.57 -10.28
N ILE A 22 24.43 -8.73 -9.27
CA ILE A 22 25.47 -8.48 -8.26
C ILE A 22 25.21 -9.35 -7.05
N ARG A 23 26.27 -9.98 -6.53
CA ARG A 23 26.26 -10.89 -5.37
C ARG A 23 27.16 -10.40 -4.26
N ASP A 24 26.79 -10.72 -3.02
CA ASP A 24 27.61 -10.48 -1.84
C ASP A 24 28.61 -11.64 -1.58
N LYS A 25 29.34 -11.55 -0.46
CA LYS A 25 30.29 -12.58 -0.04
C LYS A 25 29.65 -13.94 0.26
N SER A 26 28.36 -13.98 0.55
CA SER A 26 27.58 -15.18 0.85
C SER A 26 26.93 -15.76 -0.40
N ASP A 27 27.28 -15.29 -1.58
CA ASP A 27 26.70 -15.63 -2.88
C ASP A 27 25.20 -15.25 -3.01
N THR A 28 24.72 -14.37 -2.12
CA THR A 28 23.34 -13.88 -2.17
C THR A 28 23.23 -12.79 -3.23
N ILE A 29 22.19 -12.87 -4.07
CA ILE A 29 21.90 -11.82 -5.06
C ILE A 29 21.38 -10.58 -4.32
N ILE A 30 22.14 -9.48 -4.44
CA ILE A 30 21.84 -8.22 -3.75
C ILE A 30 21.29 -7.14 -4.68
N TYR A 31 21.57 -7.23 -5.98
CA TYR A 31 21.07 -6.30 -6.99
C TYR A 31 21.02 -6.94 -8.38
N ILE A 32 19.99 -6.60 -9.16
CA ILE A 32 19.86 -6.98 -10.57
C ILE A 32 19.54 -5.72 -11.36
N GLY A 33 20.17 -5.54 -12.53
CA GLY A 33 19.91 -4.39 -13.38
C GLY A 33 20.13 -4.70 -14.86
N LYS A 34 19.46 -3.93 -15.72
CA LYS A 34 19.63 -3.98 -17.15
C LYS A 34 20.66 -2.98 -17.66
N ALA A 35 21.20 -3.21 -18.82
CA ALA A 35 22.09 -2.30 -19.52
C ALA A 35 21.93 -2.39 -21.03
N LYS A 36 21.93 -1.24 -21.74
CA LYS A 36 22.10 -1.16 -23.20
C LYS A 36 23.49 -1.64 -23.64
N ARG A 37 24.49 -1.35 -22.79
CA ARG A 37 25.89 -1.70 -23.00
C ARG A 37 26.48 -2.16 -21.66
N LEU A 38 26.51 -3.45 -21.43
CA LEU A 38 26.93 -4.07 -20.17
C LEU A 38 28.27 -3.52 -19.68
N ARG A 39 29.29 -3.44 -20.55
CA ARG A 39 30.62 -2.90 -20.20
C ARG A 39 30.51 -1.51 -19.59
N ILE A 40 29.77 -0.60 -20.23
CA ILE A 40 29.71 0.81 -19.79
C ILE A 40 28.98 0.89 -18.45
N ARG A 41 27.82 0.27 -18.34
CA ARG A 41 26.97 0.36 -17.15
C ARG A 41 27.62 -0.28 -15.93
N VAL A 42 28.15 -1.49 -16.06
CA VAL A 42 28.73 -2.23 -14.93
C VAL A 42 30.06 -1.61 -14.49
N SER A 43 30.91 -1.14 -15.42
CA SER A 43 32.17 -0.49 -15.05
C SER A 43 31.97 0.83 -14.31
N GLN A 44 30.88 1.58 -14.58
CA GLN A 44 30.56 2.82 -13.86
C GLN A 44 30.39 2.62 -12.36
N TYR A 45 29.82 1.49 -11.91
CA TYR A 45 29.65 1.21 -10.48
C TYR A 45 30.98 1.04 -9.74
N PHE A 46 31.98 0.43 -10.39
CA PHE A 46 33.24 0.06 -9.75
C PHE A 46 34.39 1.03 -10.06
N ARG A 47 34.14 2.05 -10.92
CA ARG A 47 35.13 3.07 -11.24
C ARG A 47 35.38 3.95 -10.02
N GLU A 48 36.65 4.30 -9.78
CA GLU A 48 37.05 5.21 -8.71
C GLU A 48 36.67 6.65 -9.02
N GLY A 49 36.27 7.42 -7.99
CA GLY A 49 35.96 8.84 -8.10
C GLY A 49 34.58 9.16 -8.69
N VAL A 50 33.76 8.18 -9.00
CA VAL A 50 32.36 8.41 -9.43
C VAL A 50 31.47 8.57 -8.19
N PRO A 51 30.79 9.72 -8.02
CA PRO A 51 29.81 9.88 -6.95
C PRO A 51 28.58 9.01 -7.23
N HIS A 52 28.11 8.31 -6.21
CA HIS A 52 26.92 7.48 -6.25
C HIS A 52 25.95 7.89 -5.15
N ASP A 53 24.67 7.70 -5.37
CA ASP A 53 23.64 7.81 -4.33
C ASP A 53 23.93 6.84 -3.18
N ASN A 54 23.43 7.13 -2.00
CA ASN A 54 23.69 6.37 -0.77
C ASN A 54 23.37 4.88 -0.95
N LYS A 55 22.24 4.55 -1.55
CA LYS A 55 21.80 3.19 -1.85
C LYS A 55 22.80 2.44 -2.76
N VAL A 56 23.23 3.08 -3.84
CA VAL A 56 24.20 2.52 -4.77
C VAL A 56 25.57 2.35 -4.10
N SER A 57 25.98 3.31 -3.29
CA SER A 57 27.23 3.25 -2.52
C SER A 57 27.24 2.07 -1.55
N GLN A 58 26.14 1.83 -0.84
CA GLN A 58 25.98 0.66 0.03
C GLN A 58 25.99 -0.66 -0.77
N MET A 59 25.30 -0.71 -1.90
CA MET A 59 25.32 -1.87 -2.79
C MET A 59 26.74 -2.19 -3.23
N ILE A 60 27.51 -1.20 -3.68
CA ILE A 60 28.91 -1.37 -4.12
C ILE A 60 29.78 -1.86 -2.96
N ALA A 61 29.59 -1.34 -1.75
CA ALA A 61 30.33 -1.76 -0.56
C ALA A 61 30.10 -3.23 -0.18
N HIS A 62 28.91 -3.77 -0.48
CA HIS A 62 28.57 -5.18 -0.24
C HIS A 62 28.83 -6.09 -1.45
N ALA A 63 29.11 -5.54 -2.64
CA ALA A 63 29.35 -6.31 -3.84
C ALA A 63 30.66 -7.12 -3.74
N TYR A 64 30.57 -8.42 -3.99
CA TYR A 64 31.72 -9.32 -4.00
C TYR A 64 31.96 -9.97 -5.36
N ALA A 65 30.90 -10.25 -6.11
CA ALA A 65 30.97 -10.81 -7.46
C ALA A 65 29.79 -10.26 -8.29
N PHE A 66 29.92 -10.39 -9.60
CA PHE A 66 28.77 -10.19 -10.49
C PHE A 66 28.79 -11.19 -11.65
N ASP A 67 27.60 -11.53 -12.14
CA ASP A 67 27.35 -12.31 -13.33
C ASP A 67 26.60 -11.45 -14.36
N VAL A 68 26.65 -11.86 -15.65
CA VAL A 68 25.92 -11.18 -16.70
C VAL A 68 25.22 -12.17 -17.61
N ILE A 69 24.04 -11.79 -18.09
CA ILE A 69 23.30 -12.49 -19.14
C ILE A 69 23.22 -11.53 -20.32
N VAL A 70 23.85 -11.90 -21.42
CA VAL A 70 23.84 -11.11 -22.65
C VAL A 70 22.52 -11.36 -23.37
N CYS A 71 21.84 -10.30 -23.76
CA CYS A 71 20.57 -10.33 -24.49
C CYS A 71 20.76 -9.88 -25.94
N GLN A 72 19.81 -10.26 -26.81
CA GLN A 72 19.84 -9.86 -28.21
C GLN A 72 19.29 -8.44 -28.43
N SER A 73 18.42 -7.97 -27.50
CA SER A 73 17.81 -6.66 -27.58
C SER A 73 17.68 -6.01 -26.18
N GLU A 74 17.50 -4.67 -26.17
CA GLU A 74 17.19 -3.92 -24.95
C GLU A 74 15.84 -4.33 -24.35
N PHE A 75 14.91 -4.70 -25.21
CA PHE A 75 13.59 -5.22 -24.80
C PHE A 75 13.72 -6.55 -24.05
N GLU A 76 14.48 -7.50 -24.58
CA GLU A 76 14.74 -8.77 -23.91
C GLU A 76 15.42 -8.55 -22.54
N ALA A 77 16.38 -7.62 -22.47
CA ALA A 77 17.02 -7.25 -21.22
C ALA A 77 16.03 -6.66 -20.19
N LEU A 78 15.08 -5.82 -20.64
CA LEU A 78 14.05 -5.24 -19.78
C LEU A 78 13.11 -6.31 -19.18
N VAL A 79 12.62 -7.22 -20.02
CA VAL A 79 11.70 -8.29 -19.59
C VAL A 79 12.43 -9.28 -18.67
N LEU A 80 13.67 -9.64 -19.01
CA LEU A 80 14.48 -10.54 -18.21
C LEU A 80 14.82 -9.93 -16.84
N GLU A 81 15.21 -8.65 -16.78
CA GLU A 81 15.44 -7.92 -15.53
C GLU A 81 14.21 -7.99 -14.61
N ALA A 82 13.03 -7.63 -15.11
CA ALA A 82 11.79 -7.65 -14.34
C ALA A 82 11.52 -9.06 -13.78
N SER A 83 11.66 -10.09 -14.61
CA SER A 83 11.46 -11.49 -14.21
C SER A 83 12.45 -11.94 -13.14
N GLN A 84 13.74 -11.62 -13.30
CA GLN A 84 14.80 -11.99 -12.34
C GLN A 84 14.62 -11.27 -10.99
N ILE A 85 14.23 -10.01 -11.00
CA ILE A 85 13.97 -9.26 -9.76
C ILE A 85 12.77 -9.83 -9.02
N LYS A 86 11.71 -10.21 -9.72
CA LYS A 86 10.53 -10.87 -9.14
C LYS A 86 10.89 -12.21 -8.49
N ALA A 87 11.73 -13.01 -9.17
CA ALA A 87 12.16 -14.32 -8.67
C ALA A 87 13.06 -14.23 -7.43
N HIS A 88 13.95 -13.25 -7.38
CA HIS A 88 15.02 -13.19 -6.36
C HIS A 88 14.82 -12.11 -5.30
N THR A 89 13.92 -11.15 -5.52
CA THR A 89 13.63 -10.03 -4.59
C THR A 89 14.86 -9.39 -3.95
N PRO A 90 15.85 -8.90 -4.75
CA PRO A 90 17.16 -8.47 -4.23
C PRO A 90 17.02 -7.25 -3.32
N LYS A 91 17.85 -7.21 -2.27
CA LYS A 91 17.83 -6.18 -1.21
C LYS A 91 17.93 -4.74 -1.73
N TYR A 92 18.76 -4.50 -2.75
CA TYR A 92 19.03 -3.15 -3.28
C TYR A 92 18.19 -2.79 -4.50
N ASN A 93 17.32 -3.65 -4.96
CA ASN A 93 16.34 -3.25 -5.96
C ASN A 93 15.15 -2.54 -5.31
N ILE A 94 14.42 -1.77 -6.11
CA ILE A 94 13.11 -1.24 -5.69
C ILE A 94 12.15 -2.43 -5.58
N LEU A 95 11.76 -2.79 -4.38
CA LEU A 95 10.70 -3.76 -4.17
C LEU A 95 9.38 -3.01 -4.09
N LEU A 96 8.49 -3.25 -5.03
CA LEU A 96 7.11 -2.88 -4.88
C LEU A 96 6.53 -3.79 -3.80
N LYS A 97 6.66 -3.37 -2.54
CA LYS A 97 6.00 -4.07 -1.45
C LYS A 97 4.51 -3.96 -1.72
N ASP A 98 3.93 -5.06 -2.10
CA ASP A 98 2.48 -5.22 -2.09
C ASP A 98 2.03 -5.18 -0.62
N ASP A 99 1.82 -3.98 -0.08
CA ASP A 99 0.96 -3.77 1.10
C ASP A 99 -0.51 -3.98 0.71
N LYS A 100 -0.77 -4.81 -0.30
CA LYS A 100 -2.11 -5.24 -0.70
C LYS A 100 -2.67 -6.22 0.34
N GLY A 101 -2.97 -5.67 1.50
CA GLY A 101 -4.02 -6.24 2.31
C GLY A 101 -5.30 -6.14 1.48
N TYR A 102 -5.88 -7.25 1.09
CA TYR A 102 -7.21 -7.25 0.51
C TYR A 102 -8.16 -6.59 1.50
N SER A 103 -8.91 -5.61 1.02
CA SER A 103 -9.95 -4.96 1.82
C SER A 103 -11.32 -5.52 1.45
N TYR A 104 -12.22 -5.43 2.40
CA TYR A 104 -13.56 -5.98 2.29
C TYR A 104 -14.59 -4.98 2.76
N ILE A 105 -15.81 -5.12 2.27
CA ILE A 105 -16.98 -4.48 2.84
C ILE A 105 -17.71 -5.54 3.65
N LYS A 106 -17.75 -5.36 4.97
CA LYS A 106 -18.37 -6.26 5.94
C LYS A 106 -19.84 -5.87 6.12
N VAL A 107 -20.71 -6.85 6.08
CA VAL A 107 -22.14 -6.73 6.41
C VAL A 107 -22.44 -7.69 7.55
N THR A 108 -22.79 -7.19 8.73
CA THR A 108 -23.05 -8.03 9.91
C THR A 108 -24.35 -8.83 9.75
N ARG A 109 -24.40 -10.04 10.34
CA ARG A 109 -25.61 -10.89 10.34
C ARG A 109 -26.41 -10.73 11.63
N GLU A 110 -26.88 -9.51 11.84
CA GLU A 110 -27.74 -9.16 12.96
C GLU A 110 -29.16 -8.88 12.47
N ALA A 111 -30.14 -8.75 13.35
CA ALA A 111 -31.49 -8.29 12.99
C ALA A 111 -31.48 -6.90 12.35
N TRP A 112 -30.49 -6.08 12.71
CA TRP A 112 -30.20 -4.77 12.17
C TRP A 112 -28.77 -4.75 11.58
N PRO A 113 -28.55 -5.31 10.37
CA PRO A 113 -27.21 -5.49 9.81
C PRO A 113 -26.48 -4.16 9.64
N ARG A 114 -25.16 -4.17 9.84
CA ARG A 114 -24.31 -3.00 9.62
C ARG A 114 -23.36 -3.22 8.48
N LEU A 115 -23.18 -2.16 7.69
CA LEU A 115 -22.24 -2.12 6.59
C LEU A 115 -21.03 -1.31 7.01
N SER A 116 -19.82 -1.87 6.88
CA SER A 116 -18.56 -1.23 7.23
C SER A 116 -17.43 -1.67 6.31
N PHE A 117 -16.44 -0.78 6.14
CA PHE A 117 -15.19 -1.10 5.46
C PHE A 117 -14.22 -1.73 6.46
N VAL A 118 -13.55 -2.83 6.07
CA VAL A 118 -12.54 -3.54 6.87
C VAL A 118 -11.34 -3.93 6.02
N LEU A 119 -10.14 -3.94 6.63
CA LEU A 119 -8.88 -4.29 5.95
C LEU A 119 -8.63 -5.80 5.89
N GLN A 120 -9.26 -6.58 6.78
CA GLN A 120 -9.10 -8.03 6.87
C GLN A 120 -10.44 -8.67 7.23
N LYS A 121 -10.62 -9.92 6.85
CA LYS A 121 -11.74 -10.71 7.36
C LYS A 121 -11.48 -11.07 8.82
N GLU A 122 -12.50 -10.94 9.64
CA GLU A 122 -12.52 -11.42 11.01
C GLU A 122 -13.14 -12.84 11.02
N GLU A 123 -12.85 -13.62 12.06
CA GLU A 123 -13.47 -14.93 12.26
C GLU A 123 -14.86 -14.75 12.89
N ASP A 124 -15.81 -14.26 12.10
CA ASP A 124 -17.19 -14.08 12.50
C ASP A 124 -18.16 -14.53 11.39
N ASP A 125 -19.47 -14.56 11.71
CA ASP A 125 -20.52 -14.99 10.77
C ASP A 125 -20.91 -13.88 9.76
N ALA A 126 -20.22 -12.74 9.71
CA ALA A 126 -20.55 -11.64 8.82
C ALA A 126 -20.34 -11.99 7.35
N GLU A 127 -21.08 -11.34 6.50
CA GLU A 127 -20.87 -11.41 5.05
C GLU A 127 -19.76 -10.44 4.63
N TYR A 128 -18.79 -10.92 3.83
CA TYR A 128 -17.68 -10.13 3.33
C TYR A 128 -17.73 -10.02 1.81
N ILE A 129 -17.96 -8.80 1.32
CA ILE A 129 -17.97 -8.49 -0.12
C ILE A 129 -16.56 -8.03 -0.52
N GLY A 130 -15.97 -8.66 -1.52
CA GLY A 130 -14.59 -8.49 -1.97
C GLY A 130 -13.96 -9.85 -2.28
N PRO A 131 -12.64 -9.96 -2.43
CA PRO A 131 -11.59 -8.99 -2.08
C PRO A 131 -11.47 -7.79 -3.03
N TYR A 132 -11.25 -6.61 -2.47
CA TYR A 132 -10.89 -5.44 -3.24
C TYR A 132 -9.38 -5.23 -3.19
N THR A 133 -8.77 -5.00 -4.35
CA THR A 133 -7.35 -4.69 -4.48
C THR A 133 -7.03 -3.24 -4.09
N SER A 134 -8.03 -2.36 -4.11
CA SER A 134 -7.92 -0.96 -3.71
C SER A 134 -8.76 -0.68 -2.47
N SER A 135 -8.10 -0.41 -1.35
CA SER A 135 -8.77 0.02 -0.11
C SER A 135 -9.49 1.37 -0.27
N PHE A 136 -8.98 2.23 -1.16
CA PHE A 136 -9.63 3.49 -1.49
C PHE A 136 -10.98 3.24 -2.19
N ALA A 137 -10.99 2.41 -3.24
CA ALA A 137 -12.21 2.09 -3.98
C ALA A 137 -13.24 1.37 -3.09
N ALA A 138 -12.81 0.41 -2.27
CA ALA A 138 -13.69 -0.30 -1.34
C ALA A 138 -14.33 0.64 -0.31
N ARG A 139 -13.53 1.54 0.27
CA ARG A 139 -14.04 2.55 1.22
C ARG A 139 -15.03 3.48 0.56
N GLN A 140 -14.69 4.02 -0.61
CA GLN A 140 -15.55 4.93 -1.35
C GLN A 140 -16.87 4.26 -1.76
N MET A 141 -16.84 2.98 -2.18
CA MET A 141 -18.04 2.22 -2.49
C MET A 141 -18.91 2.00 -1.25
N ALA A 142 -18.32 1.66 -0.11
CA ALA A 142 -19.05 1.52 1.15
C ALA A 142 -19.67 2.84 1.58
N GLU A 143 -18.93 3.96 1.52
CA GLU A 143 -19.43 5.29 1.85
C GLU A 143 -20.57 5.73 0.92
N THR A 144 -20.43 5.45 -0.39
CA THR A 144 -21.49 5.73 -1.37
C THR A 144 -22.77 4.96 -1.05
N ALA A 145 -22.65 3.68 -0.70
CA ALA A 145 -23.82 2.87 -0.33
C ALA A 145 -24.46 3.33 0.98
N LEU A 146 -23.66 3.70 1.98
CA LEU A 146 -24.14 4.26 3.25
C LEU A 146 -24.89 5.58 3.04
N ASP A 147 -24.39 6.47 2.17
CA ASP A 147 -25.02 7.75 1.86
C ASP A 147 -26.31 7.59 1.03
N ALA A 148 -26.26 6.75 0.00
CA ALA A 148 -27.41 6.53 -0.90
C ALA A 148 -28.63 5.94 -0.17
N PHE A 149 -28.39 5.05 0.79
CA PHE A 149 -29.45 4.38 1.54
C PHE A 149 -29.61 4.89 2.97
N LEU A 150 -28.97 6.02 3.32
CA LEU A 150 -29.06 6.68 4.63
C LEU A 150 -28.78 5.75 5.81
N LEU A 151 -27.87 4.79 5.64
CA LEU A 151 -27.55 3.79 6.66
C LEU A 151 -26.78 4.40 7.83
N PRO A 152 -26.99 3.92 9.07
CA PRO A 152 -26.38 4.48 10.26
C PRO A 152 -24.87 4.21 10.31
N ARG A 153 -24.07 5.27 10.63
CA ARG A 153 -22.62 5.25 10.82
C ARG A 153 -22.22 5.40 12.29
N CYS A 154 -23.20 5.50 13.19
CA CYS A 154 -22.97 5.72 14.62
C CYS A 154 -22.63 4.42 15.36
N SER A 155 -22.11 4.52 16.58
CA SER A 155 -21.78 3.40 17.45
C SER A 155 -22.98 2.83 18.23
N LYS A 156 -24.20 3.38 18.04
CA LYS A 156 -25.41 2.86 18.72
C LYS A 156 -25.68 1.40 18.34
N ARG A 157 -26.08 0.60 19.29
CA ARG A 157 -26.42 -0.82 19.09
C ARG A 157 -27.94 -0.99 18.92
N PHE A 158 -28.36 -1.71 17.90
CA PHE A 158 -29.77 -1.97 17.63
C PHE A 158 -30.08 -3.47 17.87
N PRO A 159 -31.21 -3.78 18.52
CA PRO A 159 -32.34 -2.93 18.89
C PRO A 159 -32.20 -2.17 20.23
N GLN A 160 -31.13 -2.40 21.00
CA GLN A 160 -31.01 -1.93 22.41
C GLN A 160 -31.14 -0.40 22.56
N ASP A 161 -30.66 0.36 21.59
CA ASP A 161 -30.64 1.83 21.63
C ASP A 161 -31.80 2.48 20.86
N ILE A 162 -32.79 1.69 20.39
CA ILE A 162 -33.99 2.21 19.76
C ILE A 162 -34.85 2.87 20.83
N GLY A 163 -35.28 4.10 20.57
CA GLY A 163 -36.09 4.89 21.51
C GLY A 163 -35.29 5.50 22.66
N LYS A 164 -33.99 5.25 22.77
CA LYS A 164 -33.13 5.79 23.84
C LYS A 164 -32.38 7.02 23.37
N GLY A 165 -32.68 8.17 23.98
CA GLY A 165 -32.01 9.44 23.75
C GLY A 165 -32.39 10.13 22.44
N ARG A 166 -31.80 11.30 22.19
CA ARG A 166 -32.09 12.10 20.98
C ARG A 166 -31.34 11.54 19.76
N PRO A 167 -31.93 11.63 18.57
CA PRO A 167 -31.19 11.36 17.32
C PRO A 167 -29.96 12.24 17.18
N CYS A 168 -28.92 11.72 16.53
CA CYS A 168 -27.68 12.46 16.31
C CYS A 168 -27.82 13.47 15.16
N LEU A 169 -26.78 14.31 14.98
CA LEU A 169 -26.74 15.32 13.92
C LEU A 169 -27.04 14.73 12.53
N ASN A 170 -26.51 13.56 12.20
CA ASN A 170 -26.72 12.92 10.90
C ASN A 170 -28.21 12.63 10.62
N ALA A 171 -28.99 12.34 11.65
CA ALA A 171 -30.44 12.19 11.52
C ALA A 171 -31.13 13.53 11.21
N HIS A 172 -30.68 14.62 11.88
CA HIS A 172 -31.27 15.95 11.68
C HIS A 172 -30.96 16.57 10.31
N ILE A 173 -29.74 16.28 9.77
CA ILE A 173 -29.35 16.78 8.45
C ILE A 173 -29.72 15.82 7.30
N GLY A 174 -30.55 14.80 7.55
CA GLY A 174 -31.02 13.87 6.53
C GLY A 174 -29.97 12.90 5.98
N LYS A 175 -28.84 12.68 6.68
CA LYS A 175 -27.78 11.73 6.29
C LYS A 175 -27.92 10.35 6.94
N CYS A 176 -28.98 10.12 7.71
CA CYS A 176 -29.27 8.85 8.36
C CYS A 176 -30.79 8.69 8.51
N MET A 177 -31.30 7.51 8.22
CA MET A 177 -32.73 7.20 8.38
C MET A 177 -33.21 7.16 9.84
N ALA A 178 -32.32 7.46 10.80
CA ALA A 178 -32.67 7.60 12.22
C ALA A 178 -33.30 6.35 12.84
N VAL A 179 -32.77 5.16 12.60
CA VAL A 179 -33.25 3.90 13.22
C VAL A 179 -33.40 4.03 14.73
N CYS A 180 -32.50 4.78 15.39
CA CYS A 180 -32.56 5.04 16.82
C CYS A 180 -33.83 5.79 17.30
N SER A 181 -34.60 6.41 16.40
CA SER A 181 -35.86 7.06 16.75
C SER A 181 -37.05 6.09 16.93
N GLY A 182 -36.91 4.84 16.49
CA GLY A 182 -37.95 3.83 16.50
C GLY A 182 -39.02 4.00 15.45
N LYS A 183 -38.87 4.97 14.53
CA LYS A 183 -39.87 5.22 13.46
C LYS A 183 -39.71 4.31 12.25
N ILE A 184 -38.54 3.67 12.08
CA ILE A 184 -38.24 2.80 10.96
C ILE A 184 -38.46 1.34 11.38
N SER A 185 -39.20 0.58 10.60
CA SER A 185 -39.40 -0.86 10.81
C SER A 185 -38.10 -1.63 10.47
N CYS A 186 -37.93 -2.78 11.11
CA CYS A 186 -36.82 -3.67 10.83
C CYS A 186 -36.80 -4.13 9.35
N GLU A 187 -37.99 -4.34 8.78
CA GLU A 187 -38.15 -4.75 7.37
C GLU A 187 -37.63 -3.68 6.41
N ASN A 188 -38.05 -2.42 6.61
CA ASN A 188 -37.65 -1.29 5.77
C ASN A 188 -36.12 -1.05 5.88
N TYR A 189 -35.57 -1.18 7.09
CA TYR A 189 -34.13 -1.09 7.29
C TYR A 189 -33.38 -2.21 6.54
N ASN A 190 -33.80 -3.47 6.69
CA ASN A 190 -33.19 -4.60 6.01
C ASN A 190 -33.31 -4.49 4.49
N GLN A 191 -34.42 -3.93 3.97
CA GLN A 191 -34.54 -3.67 2.54
C GLN A 191 -33.55 -2.61 2.05
N ALA A 192 -33.29 -1.56 2.83
CA ALA A 192 -32.26 -0.56 2.51
C ALA A 192 -30.86 -1.18 2.52
N VAL A 193 -30.55 -2.06 3.47
CA VAL A 193 -29.26 -2.79 3.49
C VAL A 193 -29.14 -3.72 2.29
N LYS A 194 -30.19 -4.46 1.92
CA LYS A 194 -30.18 -5.31 0.70
C LYS A 194 -29.93 -4.50 -0.56
N ASN A 195 -30.54 -3.33 -0.69
CA ASN A 195 -30.33 -2.43 -1.82
C ASN A 195 -28.89 -1.87 -1.83
N ALA A 196 -28.32 -1.56 -0.66
CA ALA A 196 -26.91 -1.15 -0.53
C ALA A 196 -25.94 -2.26 -0.97
N VAL A 197 -26.18 -3.50 -0.53
CA VAL A 197 -25.40 -4.69 -0.96
C VAL A 197 -25.53 -4.91 -2.47
N HIS A 198 -26.72 -4.72 -3.03
CA HIS A 198 -26.96 -4.85 -4.47
C HIS A 198 -26.19 -3.78 -5.26
N LEU A 199 -26.18 -2.53 -4.80
CA LEU A 199 -25.37 -1.46 -5.41
C LEU A 199 -23.88 -1.81 -5.42
N ILE A 200 -23.37 -2.37 -4.30
CA ILE A 200 -21.96 -2.75 -4.16
C ILE A 200 -21.60 -3.90 -5.10
N ARG A 201 -22.47 -4.91 -5.24
CA ARG A 201 -22.19 -6.11 -6.05
C ARG A 201 -22.37 -5.92 -7.55
N TYR A 202 -23.43 -5.24 -7.95
CA TYR A 202 -23.88 -5.19 -9.34
C TYR A 202 -23.75 -3.80 -9.97
N GLY A 203 -23.38 -2.80 -9.16
CA GLY A 203 -23.12 -1.44 -9.63
C GLY A 203 -24.37 -0.58 -9.79
N LYS A 204 -24.12 0.65 -10.26
CA LYS A 204 -25.14 1.72 -10.32
C LYS A 204 -26.24 1.46 -11.34
N LYS A 205 -25.89 0.98 -12.55
CA LYS A 205 -26.86 0.84 -13.65
C LYS A 205 -27.98 -0.12 -13.26
N ASP A 206 -27.59 -1.23 -12.65
CA ASP A 206 -28.51 -2.31 -12.31
C ASP A 206 -29.46 -1.92 -11.16
N ILE A 207 -28.91 -1.33 -10.10
CA ILE A 207 -29.73 -0.85 -8.97
C ILE A 207 -30.68 0.28 -9.37
N LEU A 208 -30.27 1.22 -10.23
CA LEU A 208 -31.12 2.29 -10.71
C LEU A 208 -32.29 1.75 -11.55
N LYS A 209 -32.04 0.74 -12.39
CA LYS A 209 -33.08 0.05 -13.16
C LYS A 209 -34.12 -0.58 -12.22
N THR A 210 -33.62 -1.38 -11.26
CA THR A 210 -34.48 -2.06 -10.27
C THR A 210 -35.28 -1.07 -9.42
N LEU A 211 -34.68 0.04 -8.96
CA LEU A 211 -35.39 1.05 -8.17
C LEU A 211 -36.42 1.82 -9.00
N ASN A 212 -36.14 2.13 -10.28
CA ASN A 212 -37.08 2.76 -11.17
C ASN A 212 -38.30 1.85 -11.44
N GLU A 213 -38.07 0.57 -11.72
CA GLU A 213 -39.15 -0.41 -11.91
C GLU A 213 -40.06 -0.48 -10.68
N ARG A 214 -39.48 -0.61 -9.48
CA ARG A 214 -40.24 -0.61 -8.21
C ARG A 214 -40.97 0.70 -7.93
N MET A 215 -40.37 1.84 -8.30
CA MET A 215 -40.98 3.15 -8.13
C MET A 215 -42.25 3.27 -9.01
N LEU A 216 -42.16 2.80 -10.25
CA LEU A 216 -43.34 2.77 -11.16
C LEU A 216 -44.40 1.82 -10.65
N GLU A 217 -44.06 0.60 -10.23
CA GLU A 217 -44.99 -0.34 -9.63
C GLU A 217 -45.70 0.22 -8.38
N ALA A 218 -44.97 0.91 -7.49
CA ALA A 218 -45.53 1.56 -6.32
C ALA A 218 -46.50 2.70 -6.71
N SER A 219 -46.14 3.47 -7.74
CA SER A 219 -47.01 4.51 -8.30
C SER A 219 -48.30 3.96 -8.89
N ASP A 220 -48.23 2.85 -9.64
CA ASP A 220 -49.39 2.18 -10.23
C ASP A 220 -50.31 1.60 -9.16
N ARG A 221 -49.79 1.21 -8.01
CA ARG A 221 -50.56 0.76 -6.84
C ARG A 221 -51.07 1.91 -5.96
N LEU A 222 -50.83 3.16 -6.37
CA LEU A 222 -51.18 4.37 -5.61
C LEU A 222 -50.47 4.48 -4.24
N GLU A 223 -49.33 3.79 -4.06
CA GLU A 223 -48.48 3.84 -2.88
C GLU A 223 -47.48 5.01 -2.97
N PHE A 224 -48.02 6.24 -2.95
CA PHE A 224 -47.24 7.45 -3.25
C PHE A 224 -46.10 7.73 -2.27
N GLU A 225 -46.22 7.36 -0.99
CA GLU A 225 -45.14 7.49 -0.02
C GLU A 225 -43.94 6.58 -0.35
N THR A 226 -44.26 5.34 -0.73
CA THR A 226 -43.24 4.36 -1.17
C THR A 226 -42.57 4.82 -2.46
N ALA A 227 -43.32 5.31 -3.44
CA ALA A 227 -42.79 5.85 -4.68
C ALA A 227 -41.92 7.08 -4.45
N ALA A 228 -42.29 7.97 -3.53
CA ALA A 228 -41.48 9.14 -3.17
C ALA A 228 -40.16 8.75 -2.51
N LEU A 229 -40.12 7.76 -1.60
CA LEU A 229 -38.92 7.24 -0.99
C LEU A 229 -37.96 6.63 -2.03
N LEU A 230 -38.49 5.83 -2.98
CA LEU A 230 -37.71 5.24 -4.06
C LEU A 230 -37.16 6.30 -5.00
N ARG A 231 -37.92 7.32 -5.35
CA ARG A 231 -37.43 8.47 -6.12
C ARG A 231 -36.28 9.19 -5.42
N ASP A 232 -36.39 9.41 -4.11
CA ASP A 232 -35.38 10.09 -3.34
C ASP A 232 -34.11 9.26 -3.22
N GLN A 233 -34.20 7.92 -3.15
CA GLN A 233 -33.04 7.00 -3.26
C GLN A 233 -32.38 7.08 -4.63
N ILE A 234 -33.13 7.07 -5.73
CA ILE A 234 -32.66 7.24 -7.10
C ILE A 234 -31.91 8.56 -7.24
N ASN A 235 -32.50 9.64 -6.73
CA ASN A 235 -31.86 10.96 -6.74
C ASN A 235 -30.59 11.00 -5.91
N ALA A 236 -30.56 10.36 -4.74
CA ALA A 236 -29.35 10.25 -3.90
C ALA A 236 -28.22 9.50 -4.63
N ILE A 237 -28.50 8.32 -5.20
CA ILE A 237 -27.52 7.56 -5.97
C ILE A 237 -27.01 8.38 -7.17
N THR A 238 -27.89 9.12 -7.82
CA THR A 238 -27.53 9.96 -8.98
C THR A 238 -26.68 11.16 -8.57
N LYS A 239 -27.03 11.84 -7.45
CA LYS A 239 -26.27 13.01 -6.93
C LYS A 239 -24.90 12.63 -6.36
N VAL A 240 -24.79 11.56 -5.59
CA VAL A 240 -23.50 11.10 -5.02
C VAL A 240 -22.52 10.78 -6.14
N THR A 241 -23.02 10.23 -7.24
CA THR A 241 -22.18 9.94 -8.41
C THR A 241 -21.95 11.15 -9.33
N ALA A 242 -22.80 12.19 -9.29
CA ALA A 242 -22.58 13.44 -10.02
C ALA A 242 -21.54 14.36 -9.34
N GLY A 243 -21.33 14.18 -8.02
CA GLY A 243 -20.29 14.90 -7.27
C GLY A 243 -18.85 14.43 -7.56
N GLN A 244 -18.65 13.24 -8.13
CA GLN A 244 -17.39 12.86 -8.74
C GLN A 244 -17.32 13.55 -10.11
N LYS A 245 -16.59 14.65 -10.19
CA LYS A 245 -16.27 15.29 -11.48
C LYS A 245 -15.74 14.22 -12.42
N VAL A 246 -16.44 14.00 -13.53
CA VAL A 246 -15.88 13.28 -14.67
C VAL A 246 -14.72 14.14 -15.15
N VAL A 247 -13.50 13.70 -14.88
CA VAL A 247 -12.30 14.51 -15.11
C VAL A 247 -11.70 14.17 -16.48
N VAL A 248 -12.18 13.10 -17.11
CA VAL A 248 -11.68 12.58 -18.41
C VAL A 248 -12.86 11.99 -19.18
N ASP A 249 -12.71 11.91 -20.51
CA ASP A 249 -13.65 11.23 -21.39
C ASP A 249 -13.98 9.82 -20.84
N PRO A 250 -15.26 9.46 -20.68
CA PRO A 250 -15.69 8.16 -20.15
C PRO A 250 -15.15 6.94 -20.90
N GLU A 251 -14.78 7.10 -22.18
CA GLU A 251 -14.26 6.01 -23.00
C GLU A 251 -12.76 5.74 -22.81
N VAL A 252 -12.06 6.59 -22.03
CA VAL A 252 -10.61 6.53 -21.87
C VAL A 252 -10.21 5.86 -20.56
N GLU A 253 -9.54 4.71 -20.67
CA GLU A 253 -8.77 4.12 -19.58
C GLU A 253 -7.40 4.79 -19.50
N MET A 254 -7.10 5.41 -18.36
CA MET A 254 -5.86 6.16 -18.18
C MET A 254 -5.30 5.96 -16.78
N ASP A 255 -3.98 5.83 -16.71
CA ASP A 255 -3.23 5.99 -15.47
C ASP A 255 -2.38 7.26 -15.54
N VAL A 256 -2.27 7.95 -14.41
CA VAL A 256 -1.47 9.16 -14.26
C VAL A 256 -0.43 8.90 -13.19
N VAL A 257 0.84 9.08 -13.54
CA VAL A 257 1.96 8.79 -12.65
C VAL A 257 2.82 10.04 -12.49
N ALA A 258 3.10 10.39 -11.25
CA ALA A 258 4.07 11.45 -10.96
C ALA A 258 4.93 11.08 -9.76
N LEU A 259 6.17 11.56 -9.77
CA LEU A 259 7.13 11.33 -8.72
C LEU A 259 7.50 12.66 -8.03
N ALA A 260 7.75 12.58 -6.73
CA ALA A 260 8.31 13.69 -5.97
C ALA A 260 9.43 13.16 -5.08
N GLY A 261 10.41 14.00 -4.73
CA GLY A 261 11.56 13.59 -3.91
C GLY A 261 11.91 14.56 -2.80
N THR A 262 12.56 14.03 -1.79
CA THR A 262 13.29 14.73 -0.73
C THR A 262 14.74 14.26 -0.78
N PRO A 263 15.68 14.88 -0.04
CA PRO A 263 17.08 14.41 0.00
C PRO A 263 17.27 12.96 0.46
N SER A 264 16.27 12.32 1.05
CA SER A 264 16.38 10.97 1.59
C SER A 264 15.32 9.99 1.10
N SER A 265 14.30 10.44 0.38
CA SER A 265 13.19 9.59 -0.04
C SER A 265 12.52 10.10 -1.30
N VAL A 266 12.01 9.17 -2.10
CA VAL A 266 11.20 9.45 -3.29
C VAL A 266 9.84 8.79 -3.14
N CYS A 267 8.78 9.46 -3.60
CA CYS A 267 7.43 8.89 -3.65
C CYS A 267 6.92 8.90 -5.09
N ALA A 268 6.39 7.77 -5.54
CA ALA A 268 5.62 7.67 -6.77
C ALA A 268 4.13 7.58 -6.43
N ALA A 269 3.32 8.45 -7.04
CA ALA A 269 1.87 8.42 -6.94
C ALA A 269 1.26 8.00 -8.28
N VAL A 270 0.38 7.01 -8.25
CA VAL A 270 -0.36 6.50 -9.40
C VAL A 270 -1.84 6.72 -9.17
N LEU A 271 -2.48 7.47 -10.08
CA LEU A 271 -3.92 7.70 -10.10
C LEU A 271 -4.52 6.94 -11.29
N ARG A 272 -5.42 6.00 -11.02
CA ARG A 272 -6.05 5.15 -12.05
C ARG A 272 -7.43 5.67 -12.39
N PHE A 273 -7.64 5.99 -13.65
CA PHE A 273 -8.92 6.45 -14.17
C PHE A 273 -9.52 5.36 -15.05
N ARG A 274 -10.78 4.99 -14.76
CA ARG A 274 -11.58 4.06 -15.56
C ARG A 274 -12.97 4.65 -15.72
N GLU A 275 -13.54 4.54 -16.90
CA GLU A 275 -14.83 5.15 -17.24
C GLU A 275 -14.89 6.66 -16.89
N GLY A 276 -13.77 7.38 -17.12
CA GLY A 276 -13.64 8.81 -16.81
C GLY A 276 -13.56 9.17 -15.33
N ARG A 277 -13.47 8.20 -14.40
CA ARG A 277 -13.46 8.42 -12.94
C ARG A 277 -12.19 7.91 -12.32
N LEU A 278 -11.75 8.58 -11.26
CA LEU A 278 -10.67 8.09 -10.40
C LEU A 278 -11.15 6.84 -9.65
N THR A 279 -10.64 5.67 -10.01
CA THR A 279 -11.00 4.37 -9.40
C THR A 279 -10.01 3.90 -8.36
N ASP A 280 -8.74 4.32 -8.46
CA ASP A 280 -7.70 3.89 -7.53
C ASP A 280 -6.62 4.97 -7.39
N LYS A 281 -6.05 5.03 -6.20
CA LYS A 281 -4.88 5.85 -5.87
C LYS A 281 -3.87 4.98 -5.14
N ARG A 282 -2.66 4.88 -5.70
CA ARG A 282 -1.55 4.14 -5.09
C ARG A 282 -0.37 5.06 -4.85
N GLU A 283 0.28 4.90 -3.71
CA GLU A 283 1.45 5.68 -3.32
C GLU A 283 2.57 4.72 -2.92
N PHE A 284 3.72 4.85 -3.57
CA PHE A 284 4.90 4.01 -3.33
C PHE A 284 6.02 4.89 -2.78
N LEU A 285 6.53 4.54 -1.61
CA LEU A 285 7.58 5.29 -0.93
C LEU A 285 8.90 4.52 -0.98
N PHE A 286 9.95 5.19 -1.44
CA PHE A 286 11.30 4.66 -1.57
C PHE A 286 12.22 5.43 -0.64
N HIS A 287 12.85 4.71 0.28
CA HIS A 287 13.78 5.29 1.25
C HIS A 287 15.23 5.17 0.77
N ASP A 288 16.12 5.95 1.39
CA ASP A 288 17.56 5.97 1.15
C ASP A 288 17.96 6.33 -0.30
N THR A 289 17.09 7.04 -1.01
CA THR A 289 17.35 7.54 -2.36
C THR A 289 16.80 8.93 -2.55
N ALA A 290 17.54 9.78 -3.27
CA ALA A 290 17.14 11.12 -3.69
C ALA A 290 17.01 11.23 -5.22
N ASP A 291 17.45 10.21 -5.97
CA ASP A 291 17.47 10.19 -7.43
C ASP A 291 16.08 9.79 -7.99
N ILE A 292 15.28 10.80 -8.30
CA ILE A 292 13.95 10.62 -8.89
C ILE A 292 14.02 9.95 -10.26
N ALA A 293 15.03 10.26 -11.06
CA ALA A 293 15.17 9.71 -12.41
C ALA A 293 15.48 8.22 -12.37
N ALA A 294 16.40 7.79 -11.49
CA ALA A 294 16.70 6.38 -11.27
C ALA A 294 15.51 5.61 -10.72
N VAL A 295 14.75 6.21 -9.78
CA VAL A 295 13.53 5.59 -9.26
C VAL A 295 12.47 5.45 -10.37
N ARG A 296 12.29 6.45 -11.23
CA ARG A 296 11.33 6.39 -12.34
C ARG A 296 11.70 5.30 -13.34
N GLU A 297 12.97 5.20 -13.72
CA GLU A 297 13.50 4.19 -14.63
C GLU A 297 13.26 2.75 -14.10
N GLU A 298 13.36 2.54 -12.79
CA GLU A 298 13.16 1.26 -12.16
C GLU A 298 11.67 0.98 -11.84
N PHE A 299 10.90 2.02 -11.46
CA PHE A 299 9.52 1.90 -11.01
C PHE A 299 8.53 1.58 -12.14
N LEU A 300 8.56 2.35 -13.25
CA LEU A 300 7.56 2.24 -14.30
C LEU A 300 7.51 0.84 -14.94
N PRO A 301 8.65 0.23 -15.37
CA PRO A 301 8.62 -1.11 -15.93
C PRO A 301 8.07 -2.13 -14.94
N ARG A 302 8.48 -2.07 -13.69
CA ARG A 302 8.02 -3.01 -12.66
C ARG A 302 6.56 -2.89 -12.37
N TYR A 303 6.08 -1.66 -12.20
CA TYR A 303 4.68 -1.43 -11.90
C TYR A 303 3.76 -2.00 -12.98
N TYR A 304 4.08 -1.76 -14.27
CA TYR A 304 3.23 -2.18 -15.38
C TYR A 304 3.52 -3.58 -15.91
N LEU A 305 4.75 -4.06 -15.86
CA LEU A 305 5.05 -5.42 -16.29
C LEU A 305 4.59 -6.49 -15.28
N ASP A 306 4.33 -6.11 -14.03
CA ASP A 306 3.71 -6.99 -13.03
C ASP A 306 2.17 -6.85 -12.96
N ASP A 307 1.59 -5.73 -13.43
CA ASP A 307 0.13 -5.51 -13.42
C ASP A 307 -0.54 -6.25 -14.60
N GLU A 308 -1.66 -6.92 -14.35
CA GLU A 308 -2.45 -7.60 -15.38
C GLU A 308 -3.29 -6.62 -16.20
N GLN A 309 -3.56 -5.40 -15.70
CA GLN A 309 -4.44 -4.41 -16.31
C GLN A 309 -3.67 -3.17 -16.75
N ILE A 310 -3.03 -3.23 -17.91
CA ILE A 310 -2.36 -2.08 -18.51
C ILE A 310 -3.41 -1.18 -19.20
N PRO A 311 -3.48 0.15 -18.87
CA PRO A 311 -4.42 1.07 -19.50
C PRO A 311 -3.99 1.42 -20.93
N LYS A 312 -4.92 2.03 -21.70
CA LYS A 312 -4.62 2.55 -23.05
C LYS A 312 -3.67 3.75 -22.99
N ILE A 313 -3.77 4.56 -21.94
CA ILE A 313 -3.00 5.80 -21.79
C ILE A 313 -2.28 5.78 -20.44
N ILE A 314 -0.99 6.08 -20.46
CA ILE A 314 -0.16 6.34 -19.29
C ILE A 314 0.43 7.75 -19.42
N ALA A 315 -0.09 8.69 -18.64
CA ALA A 315 0.40 10.05 -18.56
C ALA A 315 1.40 10.16 -17.41
N VAL A 316 2.59 10.68 -17.70
CA VAL A 316 3.68 10.78 -16.71
C VAL A 316 4.15 12.22 -16.58
N ASP A 317 4.78 12.56 -15.45
CA ASP A 317 5.42 13.86 -15.23
C ASP A 317 6.69 14.03 -16.07
N GLU A 318 7.42 12.93 -16.31
CA GLU A 318 8.63 12.90 -17.13
C GLU A 318 8.82 11.49 -17.70
N LEU A 319 9.34 11.37 -18.93
CA LEU A 319 9.62 10.09 -19.56
C LEU A 319 10.93 9.48 -19.03
N PRO A 320 10.98 8.17 -18.78
CA PRO A 320 12.23 7.49 -18.51
C PRO A 320 13.13 7.46 -19.77
N PRO A 321 14.46 7.34 -19.63
CA PRO A 321 15.38 7.31 -20.78
C PRO A 321 15.03 6.22 -21.82
N ASP A 322 14.51 5.06 -21.36
CA ASP A 322 14.15 3.90 -22.19
C ASP A 322 12.65 3.87 -22.50
N SER A 323 12.00 5.01 -22.62
CA SER A 323 10.54 5.12 -22.82
C SER A 323 10.02 4.37 -24.05
N GLU A 324 10.77 4.35 -25.14
CA GLU A 324 10.41 3.64 -26.37
C GLU A 324 10.38 2.11 -26.14
N VAL A 325 11.42 1.59 -25.47
CA VAL A 325 11.51 0.16 -25.14
C VAL A 325 10.42 -0.25 -24.15
N LEU A 326 10.14 0.60 -23.16
CA LEU A 326 9.05 0.40 -22.23
C LEU A 326 7.69 0.39 -22.94
N GLN A 327 7.45 1.34 -23.83
CA GLN A 327 6.20 1.41 -24.61
C GLN A 327 6.02 0.17 -25.49
N GLN A 328 7.08 -0.32 -26.13
CA GLN A 328 7.03 -1.58 -26.89
C GLN A 328 6.64 -2.76 -25.97
N ALA A 329 7.27 -2.90 -24.81
CA ALA A 329 6.96 -3.95 -23.84
C ALA A 329 5.50 -3.90 -23.35
N LEU A 330 4.98 -2.69 -23.14
CA LEU A 330 3.59 -2.48 -22.74
C LEU A 330 2.60 -2.84 -23.84
N ASN A 331 2.91 -2.50 -25.11
CA ASN A 331 2.11 -2.86 -26.28
C ASN A 331 2.01 -4.38 -26.45
N GLU A 332 3.15 -5.08 -26.37
CA GLU A 332 3.18 -6.54 -26.49
C GLU A 332 2.40 -7.21 -25.36
N LYS A 333 2.60 -6.77 -24.12
CA LYS A 333 1.90 -7.35 -22.98
C LYS A 333 0.39 -7.09 -23.00
N ARG A 334 -0.03 -5.88 -23.41
CA ARG A 334 -1.45 -5.53 -23.54
C ARG A 334 -2.11 -6.17 -24.75
N GLY A 335 -1.35 -6.49 -25.81
CA GLY A 335 -1.86 -6.93 -27.09
C GLY A 335 -2.50 -5.82 -27.93
N SER A 336 -2.28 -4.55 -27.56
CA SER A 336 -2.78 -3.37 -28.28
C SER A 336 -1.96 -2.12 -27.90
N GLU A 337 -2.09 -1.05 -28.69
CA GLU A 337 -1.32 0.19 -28.49
C GLU A 337 -1.55 0.82 -27.12
N VAL A 338 -0.44 1.17 -26.44
CA VAL A 338 -0.38 1.93 -25.20
C VAL A 338 0.33 3.25 -25.47
N GLN A 339 -0.27 4.36 -25.10
CA GLN A 339 0.33 5.69 -25.22
C GLN A 339 1.01 6.10 -23.91
N LEU A 340 2.33 6.13 -23.89
CA LEU A 340 3.14 6.63 -22.77
C LEU A 340 3.67 8.03 -23.14
N TYR A 341 3.24 9.08 -22.44
CA TYR A 341 3.64 10.45 -22.78
C TYR A 341 3.52 11.44 -21.62
N VAL A 342 4.15 12.62 -21.79
CA VAL A 342 4.04 13.75 -20.87
C VAL A 342 3.04 14.76 -21.44
N PRO A 343 1.87 14.96 -20.81
CA PRO A 343 0.90 15.95 -21.26
C PRO A 343 1.39 17.37 -20.95
N GLN A 344 1.40 18.24 -21.96
CA GLN A 344 1.92 19.59 -21.84
C GLN A 344 0.86 20.64 -21.45
N ARG A 345 -0.42 20.38 -21.75
CA ARG A 345 -1.53 21.32 -21.52
C ARG A 345 -2.86 20.60 -21.33
N GLY A 346 -3.84 21.31 -20.76
CA GLY A 346 -5.22 20.83 -20.58
C GLY A 346 -5.40 19.92 -19.37
N ASP A 347 -6.56 19.25 -19.32
CA ASP A 347 -7.00 18.48 -18.15
C ASP A 347 -6.02 17.38 -17.76
N LYS A 348 -5.38 16.73 -18.73
CA LYS A 348 -4.42 15.64 -18.47
C LYS A 348 -3.15 16.16 -17.79
N ALA A 349 -2.66 17.36 -18.16
CA ALA A 349 -1.52 17.98 -17.48
C ALA A 349 -1.88 18.32 -16.00
N HIS A 350 -3.10 18.83 -15.78
CA HIS A 350 -3.59 19.10 -14.43
C HIS A 350 -3.72 17.83 -13.58
N LEU A 351 -4.06 16.68 -14.19
CA LEU A 351 -4.08 15.39 -13.48
C LEU A 351 -2.67 14.93 -13.08
N VAL A 352 -1.65 15.20 -13.91
CA VAL A 352 -0.25 14.91 -13.55
C VAL A 352 0.20 15.80 -12.40
N GLU A 353 -0.16 17.08 -12.39
CA GLU A 353 0.10 17.98 -11.27
C GLU A 353 -0.61 17.52 -9.99
N MET A 354 -1.85 17.04 -10.10
CA MET A 354 -2.58 16.44 -8.98
C MET A 354 -1.87 15.19 -8.45
N ALA A 355 -1.37 14.31 -9.30
CA ALA A 355 -0.58 13.15 -8.89
C ALA A 355 0.72 13.58 -8.19
N HIS A 356 1.43 14.58 -8.72
CA HIS A 356 2.64 15.13 -8.10
C HIS A 356 2.34 15.72 -6.71
N THR A 357 1.28 16.50 -6.55
CA THR A 357 0.84 17.04 -5.26
C THR A 357 0.58 15.93 -4.25
N ASN A 358 -0.06 14.83 -4.66
CA ASN A 358 -0.27 13.67 -3.81
C ASN A 358 1.05 13.00 -3.36
N ALA A 359 2.03 12.91 -4.24
CA ALA A 359 3.36 12.39 -3.91
C ALA A 359 4.08 13.29 -2.87
N VAL A 360 4.01 14.63 -3.06
CA VAL A 360 4.56 15.62 -2.10
C VAL A 360 3.89 15.51 -0.73
N GLU A 361 2.56 15.46 -0.69
CA GLU A 361 1.82 15.30 0.57
C GLU A 361 2.17 13.99 1.30
N ARG A 362 2.38 12.91 0.55
CA ARG A 362 2.80 11.62 1.14
C ARG A 362 4.17 11.72 1.78
N LEU A 363 5.13 12.36 1.11
CA LEU A 363 6.47 12.64 1.66
C LEU A 363 6.41 13.53 2.89
N ALA A 364 5.60 14.59 2.88
CA ALA A 364 5.44 15.49 4.02
C ALA A 364 4.84 14.77 5.24
N ARG A 365 3.85 13.90 5.03
CA ARG A 365 3.28 13.07 6.11
C ARG A 365 4.31 12.13 6.71
N GLU A 366 5.16 11.51 5.89
CA GLU A 366 6.22 10.62 6.35
C GLU A 366 7.30 11.39 7.12
N SER A 367 7.77 12.53 6.60
CA SER A 367 8.74 13.39 7.28
C SER A 367 8.22 13.88 8.64
N GLY A 368 6.95 14.28 8.71
CA GLY A 368 6.33 14.67 9.98
C GLY A 368 6.21 13.51 10.98
N ARG A 369 6.05 12.29 10.50
CA ARG A 369 6.06 11.09 11.34
C ARG A 369 7.46 10.79 11.87
N TYR A 370 8.49 10.83 11.02
CA TYR A 370 9.88 10.65 11.44
C TYR A 370 10.31 11.71 12.48
N ALA A 371 9.99 12.98 12.22
CA ALA A 371 10.31 14.05 13.18
C ALA A 371 9.64 13.86 14.55
N ARG A 372 8.40 13.33 14.59
CA ARG A 372 7.71 12.99 15.85
C ARG A 372 8.35 11.79 16.53
N GLU A 373 8.73 10.75 15.78
CA GLU A 373 9.40 9.56 16.31
C GLU A 373 10.77 9.94 16.88
N GLU A 374 11.56 10.76 16.19
CA GLU A 374 12.85 11.27 16.71
C GLU A 374 12.67 12.12 17.99
N LYS A 375 11.75 13.08 17.94
CA LYS A 375 11.45 13.90 19.11
C LYS A 375 11.04 13.07 20.32
N LEU A 376 10.25 12.02 20.13
CA LEU A 376 9.86 11.09 21.19
C LEU A 376 11.07 10.36 21.78
N LEU A 377 12.00 9.91 20.96
CA LEU A 377 13.23 9.25 21.42
C LEU A 377 14.15 10.23 22.17
N ASP A 378 14.22 11.49 21.73
CA ASP A 378 14.95 12.55 22.45
C ASP A 378 14.31 12.85 23.80
N GLU A 379 12.99 12.98 23.87
CA GLU A 379 12.25 13.15 25.12
C GLU A 379 12.47 11.96 26.09
N MET A 380 12.45 10.73 25.57
CA MET A 380 12.78 9.53 26.36
C MET A 380 14.21 9.58 26.90
N ALA A 381 15.19 10.01 26.09
CA ALA A 381 16.56 10.16 26.55
C ALA A 381 16.68 11.15 27.73
N GLN A 382 15.97 12.28 27.64
CA GLN A 382 15.94 13.30 28.72
C GLN A 382 15.31 12.74 29.97
N VAL A 383 14.14 12.08 29.85
CA VAL A 383 13.43 11.52 31.04
C VAL A 383 14.24 10.43 31.73
N LEU A 384 14.93 9.60 30.95
CA LEU A 384 15.73 8.47 31.44
C LEU A 384 17.19 8.87 31.82
N GLY A 385 17.59 10.11 31.57
CA GLY A 385 18.96 10.59 31.85
C GLY A 385 20.01 9.95 30.95
N LEU A 386 19.63 9.53 29.72
CA LEU A 386 20.54 8.91 28.76
C LEU A 386 21.33 9.98 28.00
N SER A 387 22.59 9.68 27.67
CA SER A 387 23.47 10.59 26.92
C SER A 387 23.12 10.66 25.42
N LYS A 388 22.33 9.71 24.91
CA LYS A 388 21.90 9.60 23.50
C LYS A 388 20.50 9.01 23.45
N PRO A 389 19.69 9.33 22.40
CA PRO A 389 18.40 8.70 22.17
C PRO A 389 18.51 7.17 22.08
N PRO A 390 17.60 6.42 22.74
CA PRO A 390 17.61 4.96 22.71
C PRO A 390 17.11 4.46 21.34
N ARG A 391 18.03 4.05 20.48
CA ARG A 391 17.70 3.53 19.14
C ARG A 391 17.12 2.12 19.17
N THR A 392 17.48 1.33 20.19
CA THR A 392 16.92 -0.01 20.41
C THR A 392 16.32 -0.04 21.81
N ILE A 393 15.06 -0.46 21.88
CA ILE A 393 14.31 -0.59 23.14
C ILE A 393 13.77 -2.02 23.17
N GLU A 394 14.02 -2.71 24.28
CA GLU A 394 13.52 -4.05 24.52
C GLU A 394 12.56 -4.02 25.71
N SER A 395 11.44 -4.70 25.57
CA SER A 395 10.45 -4.86 26.64
C SER A 395 10.21 -6.34 26.89
N TYR A 396 10.14 -6.69 28.16
CA TYR A 396 10.03 -8.08 28.63
C TYR A 396 8.74 -8.24 29.42
N ASP A 397 8.03 -9.33 29.15
CA ASP A 397 6.81 -9.71 29.87
C ASP A 397 6.89 -11.17 30.26
N ILE A 398 6.58 -11.49 31.53
CA ILE A 398 6.62 -12.85 32.04
C ILE A 398 5.22 -13.35 32.20
N SER A 399 4.94 -14.49 31.56
CA SER A 399 3.67 -15.18 31.62
C SER A 399 3.84 -16.53 32.36
N ASN A 400 3.13 -16.71 33.45
CA ASN A 400 3.15 -17.90 34.29
C ASN A 400 1.95 -18.79 33.94
N TRP A 401 2.17 -20.08 33.60
CA TRP A 401 1.11 -21.07 33.42
C TRP A 401 0.99 -21.91 34.68
N GLY A 402 -0.23 -22.26 35.03
CA GLY A 402 -0.57 -22.90 36.30
C GLY A 402 0.10 -24.24 36.63
N ASP A 403 0.91 -24.78 35.73
CA ASP A 403 1.73 -25.99 35.90
C ASP A 403 3.17 -25.71 36.36
N GLY A 404 3.48 -24.46 36.74
CA GLY A 404 4.82 -24.05 37.16
C GLY A 404 5.77 -23.73 36.01
N THR A 405 5.27 -23.66 34.77
CA THR A 405 6.08 -23.26 33.60
C THR A 405 5.97 -21.78 33.38
N SER A 406 7.10 -21.05 33.43
CA SER A 406 7.19 -19.62 33.16
C SER A 406 7.84 -19.39 31.81
N VAL A 407 7.32 -18.41 31.04
CA VAL A 407 7.84 -17.99 29.72
C VAL A 407 7.98 -16.48 29.72
N CYS A 408 9.14 -15.99 29.31
CA CYS A 408 9.37 -14.58 29.07
C CYS A 408 9.24 -14.26 27.57
N GLY A 409 8.35 -13.34 27.24
CA GLY A 409 8.24 -12.73 25.92
C GLY A 409 9.13 -11.49 25.84
N MET A 410 9.90 -11.34 24.78
CA MET A 410 10.68 -10.15 24.50
C MET A 410 10.19 -9.51 23.19
N VAL A 411 9.84 -8.24 23.25
CA VAL A 411 9.55 -7.41 22.08
C VAL A 411 10.63 -6.38 21.91
N THR A 412 11.02 -6.12 20.68
CA THR A 412 12.08 -5.17 20.35
C THR A 412 11.51 -4.05 19.49
N PHE A 413 11.89 -2.82 19.82
CA PHE A 413 11.66 -1.64 18.99
C PHE A 413 13.01 -1.13 18.50
N ARG A 414 13.06 -0.73 17.24
CA ARG A 414 14.23 -0.07 16.65
C ARG A 414 13.80 1.24 16.02
N ASP A 415 14.47 2.34 16.38
CA ASP A 415 14.14 3.70 15.93
C ASP A 415 12.65 4.04 16.14
N GLY A 416 12.11 3.70 17.30
CA GLY A 416 10.70 3.93 17.66
C GLY A 416 9.67 2.99 17.02
N LYS A 417 10.09 2.03 16.19
CA LYS A 417 9.20 1.11 15.46
C LYS A 417 9.32 -0.33 15.96
N PRO A 418 8.22 -1.12 15.99
CA PRO A 418 8.29 -2.54 16.31
C PRO A 418 9.20 -3.30 15.34
N TYR A 419 10.23 -3.94 15.87
CA TYR A 419 11.17 -4.76 15.11
C TYR A 419 10.90 -6.26 15.35
N LYS A 420 9.96 -6.82 14.59
CA LYS A 420 9.49 -8.20 14.76
C LYS A 420 10.59 -9.26 14.64
N ALA A 421 11.62 -9.04 13.85
CA ALA A 421 12.77 -9.94 13.74
C ALA A 421 13.58 -10.06 15.03
N GLY A 422 13.48 -9.06 15.92
CA GLY A 422 14.07 -9.06 17.26
C GLY A 422 13.23 -9.76 18.33
N TYR A 423 11.98 -10.12 18.05
CA TYR A 423 11.09 -10.75 19.04
C TYR A 423 11.60 -12.13 19.42
N ARG A 424 11.61 -12.43 20.71
CA ARG A 424 12.09 -13.72 21.26
C ARG A 424 11.13 -14.22 22.33
N LYS A 425 11.18 -15.53 22.54
CA LYS A 425 10.51 -16.21 23.66
C LYS A 425 11.55 -17.03 24.42
N PHE A 426 11.62 -16.84 25.72
CA PHE A 426 12.53 -17.55 26.60
C PHE A 426 11.72 -18.43 27.56
N ARG A 427 11.87 -19.74 27.47
CA ARG A 427 11.37 -20.67 28.47
C ARG A 427 12.35 -20.69 29.63
N MET A 428 11.87 -20.52 30.87
CA MET A 428 12.70 -20.59 32.07
C MET A 428 13.28 -21.98 32.24
N LYS A 429 14.55 -22.06 32.64
CA LYS A 429 15.29 -23.31 32.82
C LYS A 429 15.69 -23.56 34.29
N THR A 430 16.03 -22.47 35.00
CA THR A 430 16.56 -22.57 36.38
C THR A 430 15.58 -22.07 37.42
N VAL A 431 14.63 -21.21 37.03
CA VAL A 431 13.62 -20.69 37.96
C VAL A 431 12.44 -21.64 38.02
N LEU A 432 12.16 -22.16 39.23
CA LEU A 432 11.00 -23.01 39.54
C LEU A 432 9.94 -22.15 40.24
N GLY A 433 8.72 -22.15 39.69
CA GLY A 433 7.60 -21.38 40.28
C GLY A 433 7.36 -20.01 39.60
N THR A 434 6.65 -19.13 40.31
CA THR A 434 6.12 -17.85 39.77
C THR A 434 6.96 -16.65 40.23
N ASP A 435 8.29 -16.78 40.24
CA ASP A 435 9.18 -15.67 40.57
C ASP A 435 9.53 -14.88 39.31
N ASP A 436 8.86 -13.76 39.11
CA ASP A 436 9.02 -12.89 37.93
C ASP A 436 10.39 -12.20 37.92
N TYR A 437 10.93 -11.82 39.09
CA TYR A 437 12.24 -11.15 39.17
C TYR A 437 13.38 -12.13 38.82
N ALA A 438 13.35 -13.33 39.36
CA ALA A 438 14.32 -14.37 39.02
C ALA A 438 14.22 -14.80 37.56
N SER A 439 13.00 -14.88 37.00
CA SER A 439 12.75 -15.20 35.59
C SER A 439 13.26 -14.10 34.66
N LEU A 440 13.10 -12.83 35.03
CA LEU A 440 13.64 -11.69 34.28
C LEU A 440 15.17 -11.70 34.32
N ALA A 441 15.76 -11.93 35.49
CA ALA A 441 17.22 -12.01 35.65
C ALA A 441 17.84 -13.14 34.81
N GLU A 442 17.22 -14.35 34.81
CA GLU A 442 17.63 -15.45 33.93
C GLU A 442 17.55 -15.06 32.46
N THR A 443 16.46 -14.40 32.02
CA THR A 443 16.27 -13.99 30.65
C THR A 443 17.33 -13.00 30.18
N VAL A 444 17.57 -11.92 30.94
CA VAL A 444 18.54 -10.88 30.63
C VAL A 444 19.98 -11.46 30.63
N SER A 445 20.31 -12.33 31.58
CA SER A 445 21.61 -13.01 31.64
C SER A 445 21.85 -13.86 30.38
N ARG A 446 20.86 -14.62 29.95
CA ARG A 446 20.96 -15.45 28.75
C ARG A 446 21.06 -14.62 27.45
N LEU A 447 20.38 -13.47 27.40
CA LEU A 447 20.47 -12.56 26.28
C LEU A 447 21.86 -11.92 26.19
N SER A 448 22.41 -11.49 27.33
CA SER A 448 23.78 -10.96 27.44
C SER A 448 24.82 -11.94 26.90
N LEU A 449 24.68 -13.24 27.23
CA LEU A 449 25.57 -14.29 26.71
C LEU A 449 25.45 -14.48 25.18
N ILE A 450 24.25 -14.34 24.62
CA ILE A 450 24.02 -14.42 23.19
C ILE A 450 24.69 -13.23 22.47
N HIS A 451 24.57 -12.03 23.02
CA HIS A 451 25.22 -10.83 22.45
C HIS A 451 26.75 -10.86 22.57
N ILE A 452 27.31 -11.55 23.56
CA ILE A 452 28.77 -11.72 23.71
C ILE A 452 29.31 -12.80 22.76
N SER A 453 28.51 -13.83 22.47
CA SER A 453 28.91 -14.97 21.62
C SER A 453 28.68 -14.75 20.12
N GLU A 454 27.87 -13.78 19.71
CA GLU A 454 27.82 -13.33 18.30
C GLU A 454 28.98 -12.35 18.06
N PRO A 455 30.02 -12.74 17.27
CA PRO A 455 31.00 -11.76 16.83
C PRO A 455 30.24 -10.69 16.07
N THR A 456 30.42 -9.45 16.48
CA THR A 456 29.89 -8.24 15.84
C THR A 456 29.96 -8.41 14.33
N ARG A 457 28.84 -8.77 13.68
CA ARG A 457 28.70 -8.61 12.24
C ARG A 457 28.70 -7.11 12.00
N PRO A 458 29.69 -6.55 11.33
CA PRO A 458 29.64 -5.15 10.94
C PRO A 458 28.44 -4.96 10.03
N TYR A 459 27.64 -3.98 10.36
CA TYR A 459 26.45 -3.56 9.60
C TYR A 459 26.82 -3.11 8.19
#